data_35fa3f790f4c6eb328dadf01f50533cf
#
_entry.id   35fa3f790f4c6eb328dadf01f50533cf
#
_cell.length_a   1.000
_cell.length_b   1.000
_cell.length_c   1.000
_cell.angle_alpha   90.00
_cell.angle_beta   90.00
_cell.angle_gamma   90.00
#
_symmetry.space_group_name_H-M   'P 1'
#
loop_
_entity.id
_entity.type
_entity.pdbx_description
1 polymer ?
#
loop_
_entity_poly.entity_id
_entity_poly.type
_entity_poly.pdbx_seq_one_letter_code
_entity_poly.pdbx_strand_id
1 'polypeptide(L)'
;MLQSFDPLRILGVVAVLVGQHLFEFACRCGDIQRHLREQIEVLLLFWQKIQKTHVFGWLHIELDLKKADYNLQLSDLPNISSVVYQSARMTTNFFADVKNLLNLESSAIAQTAGRLEPDQVERVLQLLVNCQGKVVILGIGKSGIIAQKIAATMTSVGTAALYLHPSDALHGGLGIVQSGDVVIVLSNSGETDEIVAMLPYLQNRQVKIIAIVGDVNSTLARRADAVLDASVDQEACPLNLAPTASTTVALAIGDALAVTLMKMKGLTTDEFANNHPAGRLGKRLTLRVGDLMHRDSENPTIASGSSWVDVVRAISKGGLGAVCVVNTEGQLAGIITDGDLRRAIEQTNHDALARLTCDDFMTRKPTVASPDLLAYDALQLMENRPSQISVLPVVDSAGRCVGLIRVHDIVRSGL
;
A
#
# COMPACT_ATOMS: atom_id res chain seq x y z
N MET A 1 16.84 -19.76 -15.73
CA MET A 1 16.80 -21.10 -16.36
C MET A 1 15.38 -21.36 -16.80
N LEU A 2 15.06 -20.96 -18.01
CA LEU A 2 13.81 -21.31 -18.68
C LEU A 2 13.89 -22.78 -19.05
N GLN A 3 13.24 -23.64 -18.27
CA GLN A 3 12.90 -24.97 -18.79
C GLN A 3 11.85 -24.74 -19.88
N SER A 4 12.28 -24.85 -21.11
CA SER A 4 11.46 -24.86 -22.28
C SER A 4 10.29 -25.82 -22.09
N PHE A 5 9.07 -25.27 -22.14
CA PHE A 5 7.87 -26.08 -22.34
C PHE A 5 8.09 -26.89 -23.61
N ASP A 6 8.27 -28.20 -23.46
CA ASP A 6 8.44 -29.10 -24.58
C ASP A 6 7.06 -29.36 -25.21
N PRO A 7 6.75 -28.74 -26.36
CA PRO A 7 5.48 -28.94 -27.04
C PRO A 7 5.23 -30.41 -27.40
N LEU A 8 6.29 -31.20 -27.50
CA LEU A 8 6.24 -32.62 -27.78
C LEU A 8 5.67 -33.43 -26.61
N ARG A 9 5.82 -32.98 -25.34
CA ARG A 9 5.19 -33.64 -24.20
C ARG A 9 3.69 -33.42 -24.15
N ILE A 10 3.21 -32.23 -24.48
CA ILE A 10 1.76 -31.93 -24.54
C ILE A 10 1.13 -32.69 -25.71
N LEU A 11 1.77 -32.73 -26.85
CA LEU A 11 1.35 -33.55 -28.01
C LEU A 11 1.33 -35.03 -27.70
N GLY A 12 2.31 -35.54 -26.95
CA GLY A 12 2.38 -36.93 -26.51
C GLY A 12 1.20 -37.32 -25.62
N VAL A 13 0.78 -36.47 -24.68
CA VAL A 13 -0.37 -36.69 -23.78
C VAL A 13 -1.70 -36.63 -24.53
N VAL A 14 -1.85 -35.69 -25.46
CA VAL A 14 -3.05 -35.59 -26.32
C VAL A 14 -3.14 -36.78 -27.28
N ALA A 15 -2.05 -37.23 -27.86
CA ALA A 15 -2.02 -38.38 -28.75
C ALA A 15 -2.32 -39.71 -28.02
N VAL A 16 -1.87 -39.86 -26.75
CA VAL A 16 -2.19 -41.04 -25.91
C VAL A 16 -3.67 -41.03 -25.47
N LEU A 17 -4.21 -39.90 -25.08
CA LEU A 17 -5.63 -39.80 -24.65
C LEU A 17 -6.60 -39.98 -25.83
N VAL A 18 -6.30 -39.39 -26.97
CA VAL A 18 -7.08 -39.59 -28.19
C VAL A 18 -6.93 -41.03 -28.71
N GLY A 19 -5.74 -41.61 -28.62
CA GLY A 19 -5.50 -43.00 -28.99
C GLY A 19 -6.22 -44.02 -28.09
N GLN A 20 -6.30 -43.78 -26.78
CA GLN A 20 -7.07 -44.63 -25.84
C GLN A 20 -8.56 -44.60 -26.12
N HIS A 21 -9.16 -43.42 -26.30
CA HIS A 21 -10.58 -43.29 -26.61
C HIS A 21 -10.97 -43.85 -27.98
N LEU A 22 -10.12 -43.70 -28.98
CA LEU A 22 -10.31 -44.32 -30.31
C LEU A 22 -10.17 -45.85 -30.27
N PHE A 23 -9.29 -46.39 -29.41
CA PHE A 23 -9.14 -47.80 -29.17
C PHE A 23 -10.36 -48.41 -28.48
N GLU A 24 -10.92 -47.75 -27.48
CA GLU A 24 -12.16 -48.18 -26.80
C GLU A 24 -13.37 -48.11 -27.73
N PHE A 25 -13.44 -47.12 -28.63
CA PHE A 25 -14.52 -47.02 -29.62
C PHE A 25 -14.38 -48.08 -30.71
N ALA A 26 -13.18 -48.36 -31.22
CA ALA A 26 -12.91 -49.42 -32.19
C ALA A 26 -13.22 -50.81 -31.66
N CYS A 27 -12.95 -51.09 -30.39
CA CYS A 27 -13.30 -52.35 -29.74
C CYS A 27 -14.81 -52.61 -29.62
N ARG A 28 -15.67 -51.59 -29.68
CA ARG A 28 -17.12 -51.72 -29.65
C ARG A 28 -17.76 -51.98 -31.03
N CYS A 29 -17.07 -51.70 -32.14
CA CYS A 29 -17.69 -51.67 -33.48
C CYS A 29 -17.32 -52.85 -34.40
N GLY A 30 -16.58 -53.88 -34.01
CA GLY A 30 -16.43 -55.14 -34.73
C GLY A 30 -15.68 -55.14 -36.07
N ASP A 31 -15.25 -54.03 -36.64
CA ASP A 31 -14.56 -53.93 -37.92
C ASP A 31 -13.25 -53.15 -37.78
N ILE A 32 -12.32 -53.74 -37.04
CA ILE A 32 -11.17 -53.04 -36.44
C ILE A 32 -10.13 -52.58 -37.48
N GLN A 33 -9.94 -53.31 -38.57
CA GLN A 33 -8.77 -53.01 -39.44
C GLN A 33 -9.00 -51.87 -40.43
N ARG A 34 -10.14 -51.68 -40.95
CA ARG A 34 -10.42 -50.61 -41.93
C ARG A 34 -10.60 -49.26 -41.24
N HIS A 35 -11.31 -49.25 -40.16
CA HIS A 35 -11.59 -48.02 -39.40
C HIS A 35 -10.32 -47.46 -38.70
N LEU A 36 -9.44 -48.34 -38.21
CA LEU A 36 -8.15 -47.93 -37.61
C LEU A 36 -7.21 -47.27 -38.64
N ARG A 37 -7.18 -47.75 -39.88
CA ARG A 37 -6.36 -47.15 -40.93
C ARG A 37 -6.84 -45.74 -41.26
N GLU A 38 -8.14 -45.53 -41.45
CA GLU A 38 -8.70 -44.23 -41.79
C GLU A 38 -8.49 -43.20 -40.62
N GLN A 39 -8.61 -43.65 -39.37
CA GLN A 39 -8.38 -42.81 -38.21
C GLN A 39 -6.89 -42.43 -38.02
N ILE A 40 -5.98 -43.35 -38.31
CA ILE A 40 -4.54 -43.09 -38.26
C ILE A 40 -4.12 -42.12 -39.39
N GLU A 41 -4.70 -42.20 -40.57
CA GLU A 41 -4.46 -41.23 -41.64
C GLU A 41 -4.94 -39.86 -41.32
N VAL A 42 -6.10 -39.70 -40.69
CA VAL A 42 -6.62 -38.41 -40.20
C VAL A 42 -5.72 -37.81 -39.10
N LEU A 43 -5.21 -38.63 -38.19
CA LEU A 43 -4.27 -38.18 -37.14
C LEU A 43 -2.89 -37.79 -37.73
N LEU A 44 -2.42 -38.47 -38.75
CA LEU A 44 -1.16 -38.14 -39.44
C LEU A 44 -1.31 -36.83 -40.24
N LEU A 45 -2.44 -36.60 -40.90
CA LEU A 45 -2.75 -35.36 -41.62
C LEU A 45 -2.87 -34.19 -40.68
N PHE A 46 -3.50 -34.40 -39.52
CA PHE A 46 -3.61 -33.43 -38.45
C PHE A 46 -2.25 -33.05 -37.87
N TRP A 47 -1.39 -34.04 -37.60
CA TRP A 47 -0.02 -33.86 -37.15
C TRP A 47 0.87 -33.11 -38.15
N GLN A 48 0.79 -33.47 -39.48
CA GLN A 48 1.53 -32.75 -40.52
C GLN A 48 1.07 -31.30 -40.69
N LYS A 49 -0.20 -30.99 -40.43
CA LYS A 49 -0.73 -29.62 -40.49
C LYS A 49 -0.34 -28.77 -39.29
N ILE A 50 -0.31 -29.34 -38.08
CA ILE A 50 0.18 -28.67 -36.87
C ILE A 50 1.66 -28.29 -36.99
N GLN A 51 2.49 -29.12 -37.63
CA GLN A 51 3.92 -28.81 -37.85
C GLN A 51 4.14 -27.64 -38.82
N LYS A 52 3.20 -27.31 -39.67
CA LYS A 52 3.31 -26.25 -40.69
C LYS A 52 2.71 -24.90 -40.31
N THR A 53 1.97 -24.81 -39.20
CA THR A 53 1.31 -23.59 -38.78
C THR A 53 1.73 -23.13 -37.37
N HIS A 54 2.42 -22.00 -37.30
CA HIS A 54 2.60 -21.28 -36.05
C HIS A 54 1.19 -20.84 -35.50
N VAL A 55 0.97 -21.06 -34.25
CA VAL A 55 -0.11 -20.74 -33.25
C VAL A 55 -1.39 -19.99 -33.69
N PHE A 56 -1.48 -19.35 -34.84
CA PHE A 56 -2.64 -18.54 -35.28
C PHE A 56 -3.69 -19.30 -36.13
N GLY A 57 -3.59 -20.61 -36.27
CA GLY A 57 -4.34 -21.40 -37.24
C GLY A 57 -5.65 -22.06 -36.79
N TRP A 58 -6.10 -21.91 -35.53
CA TRP A 58 -7.26 -22.67 -35.02
C TRP A 58 -8.59 -22.37 -35.74
N LEU A 59 -8.83 -21.13 -36.12
CA LEU A 59 -10.04 -20.75 -36.86
C LEU A 59 -10.08 -21.26 -38.31
N HIS A 60 -8.91 -21.48 -38.92
CA HIS A 60 -8.79 -21.99 -40.30
C HIS A 60 -8.92 -23.50 -40.38
N ILE A 61 -8.60 -24.23 -39.32
CA ILE A 61 -8.67 -25.72 -39.30
C ILE A 61 -10.15 -26.16 -39.30
N GLU A 62 -11.04 -25.46 -38.62
CA GLU A 62 -12.49 -25.76 -38.59
C GLU A 62 -13.17 -25.55 -39.98
N LEU A 63 -12.67 -24.58 -40.74
CA LEU A 63 -13.18 -24.29 -42.10
C LEU A 63 -12.65 -25.30 -43.17
N ASP A 64 -11.47 -25.84 -42.98
CA ASP A 64 -10.89 -26.81 -43.96
C ASP A 64 -11.41 -28.25 -43.73
N LEU A 65 -11.80 -28.62 -42.53
CA LEU A 65 -12.44 -29.91 -42.23
C LEU A 65 -13.84 -30.01 -42.82
N LYS A 66 -14.56 -28.87 -42.94
CA LYS A 66 -15.88 -28.78 -43.60
C LYS A 66 -15.78 -28.93 -45.15
N LYS A 67 -14.61 -28.66 -45.74
CA LYS A 67 -14.34 -28.81 -47.19
C LYS A 67 -13.96 -30.21 -47.62
N ALA A 68 -13.63 -31.08 -46.68
CA ALA A 68 -13.14 -32.44 -46.97
C ALA A 68 -14.25 -33.48 -46.77
N ASP A 69 -15.45 -33.31 -47.32
CA ASP A 69 -16.58 -34.26 -47.41
C ASP A 69 -16.67 -35.41 -46.36
N TYR A 70 -16.18 -35.18 -45.18
CA TYR A 70 -16.35 -36.06 -44.05
C TYR A 70 -17.60 -35.64 -43.25
N ASN A 71 -18.67 -36.46 -43.40
CA ASN A 71 -19.93 -36.31 -42.71
C ASN A 71 -19.79 -36.69 -41.22
N LEU A 72 -18.84 -36.05 -40.49
CA LEU A 72 -18.72 -36.12 -39.05
C LEU A 72 -19.55 -35.01 -38.45
N GLN A 73 -20.67 -35.32 -37.83
CA GLN A 73 -21.44 -34.35 -37.08
C GLN A 73 -20.65 -33.98 -35.84
N LEU A 74 -20.29 -32.68 -35.69
CA LEU A 74 -19.55 -32.12 -34.54
C LEU A 74 -20.25 -32.39 -33.19
N SER A 75 -21.52 -32.82 -33.20
CA SER A 75 -22.29 -33.26 -32.05
C SER A 75 -21.82 -34.60 -31.45
N ASP A 76 -21.08 -35.42 -32.21
CA ASP A 76 -20.67 -36.77 -31.79
C ASP A 76 -19.26 -36.81 -31.19
N LEU A 77 -18.58 -35.65 -31.20
CA LEU A 77 -17.29 -35.52 -30.54
C LEU A 77 -17.52 -35.06 -29.09
N PRO A 78 -16.99 -35.77 -28.09
CA PRO A 78 -17.02 -35.27 -26.73
C PRO A 78 -16.36 -33.90 -26.73
N ASN A 79 -16.96 -32.96 -26.03
CA ASN A 79 -16.58 -31.54 -25.98
C ASN A 79 -15.07 -31.37 -25.72
N ILE A 80 -14.27 -31.47 -26.79
CA ILE A 80 -12.79 -31.43 -26.78
C ILE A 80 -12.32 -30.13 -26.13
N SER A 81 -13.08 -29.05 -26.29
CA SER A 81 -12.79 -27.78 -25.62
C SER A 81 -12.85 -27.89 -24.09
N SER A 82 -13.81 -28.65 -23.54
CA SER A 82 -13.90 -28.86 -22.09
C SER A 82 -12.80 -29.77 -21.55
N VAL A 83 -12.40 -30.80 -22.33
CA VAL A 83 -11.33 -31.72 -21.93
C VAL A 83 -9.96 -31.03 -22.03
N VAL A 84 -9.72 -30.24 -23.09
CA VAL A 84 -8.49 -29.43 -23.21
C VAL A 84 -8.45 -28.34 -22.12
N TYR A 85 -9.58 -27.70 -21.83
CA TYR A 85 -9.67 -26.70 -20.75
C TYR A 85 -9.51 -27.31 -19.36
N GLN A 86 -10.04 -28.51 -19.12
CA GLN A 86 -9.86 -29.25 -17.88
C GLN A 86 -8.43 -29.82 -17.73
N SER A 87 -7.83 -30.36 -18.78
CA SER A 87 -6.44 -30.84 -18.71
C SER A 87 -5.43 -29.71 -18.55
N ALA A 88 -5.64 -28.56 -19.20
CA ALA A 88 -4.84 -27.35 -18.97
C ALA A 88 -5.00 -26.82 -17.52
N ARG A 89 -6.18 -26.94 -16.91
CA ARG A 89 -6.39 -26.61 -15.48
C ARG A 89 -5.68 -27.55 -14.51
N MET A 90 -5.44 -28.79 -14.87
CA MET A 90 -4.84 -29.80 -13.96
C MET A 90 -3.31 -29.68 -13.82
N THR A 91 -2.63 -28.85 -14.64
CA THR A 91 -1.16 -28.68 -14.60
C THR A 91 -0.68 -27.26 -14.28
N THR A 92 -1.58 -26.28 -14.23
CA THR A 92 -1.21 -24.89 -13.91
C THR A 92 -1.11 -24.69 -12.39
N ASN A 93 0.10 -24.50 -11.91
CA ASN A 93 0.34 -24.10 -10.53
C ASN A 93 0.24 -22.57 -10.44
N PHE A 94 -0.99 -22.06 -10.35
CA PHE A 94 -1.26 -20.62 -10.26
C PHE A 94 -0.51 -19.92 -9.13
N PHE A 95 -0.18 -20.63 -8.06
CA PHE A 95 0.67 -20.08 -7.00
C PHE A 95 2.09 -19.82 -7.50
N ALA A 96 2.65 -20.76 -8.26
CA ALA A 96 3.97 -20.56 -8.85
C ALA A 96 3.95 -19.41 -9.86
N ASP A 97 2.88 -19.28 -10.66
CA ASP A 97 2.72 -18.19 -11.63
C ASP A 97 2.69 -16.83 -10.92
N VAL A 98 1.87 -16.67 -9.89
CA VAL A 98 1.81 -15.44 -9.08
C VAL A 98 3.18 -15.11 -8.50
N LYS A 99 3.88 -16.09 -7.93
CA LYS A 99 5.23 -15.89 -7.37
C LYS A 99 6.23 -15.45 -8.44
N ASN A 100 6.16 -16.06 -9.62
CA ASN A 100 7.06 -15.71 -10.73
C ASN A 100 6.81 -14.28 -11.24
N LEU A 101 5.55 -13.85 -11.35
CA LEU A 101 5.19 -12.49 -11.76
C LEU A 101 5.68 -11.44 -10.75
N LEU A 102 5.51 -11.71 -9.45
CA LEU A 102 6.07 -10.84 -8.39
C LEU A 102 7.59 -10.75 -8.45
N ASN A 103 8.28 -11.87 -8.69
CA ASN A 103 9.73 -11.89 -8.85
C ASN A 103 10.17 -11.10 -10.07
N LEU A 104 9.41 -11.16 -11.17
CA LEU A 104 9.69 -10.41 -12.39
C LEU A 104 9.61 -8.90 -12.13
N GLU A 105 8.55 -8.41 -11.50
CA GLU A 105 8.42 -6.99 -11.14
C GLU A 105 9.51 -6.53 -10.16
N SER A 106 9.82 -7.33 -9.16
CA SER A 106 10.91 -7.06 -8.22
C SER A 106 12.27 -6.96 -8.93
N SER A 107 12.52 -7.86 -9.88
CA SER A 107 13.75 -7.86 -10.68
C SER A 107 13.84 -6.63 -11.59
N ALA A 108 12.71 -6.18 -12.16
CA ALA A 108 12.66 -4.97 -12.99
C ALA A 108 13.03 -3.72 -12.17
N ILE A 109 12.56 -3.60 -10.93
CA ILE A 109 12.98 -2.50 -10.03
C ILE A 109 14.48 -2.56 -9.75
N ALA A 110 15.01 -3.74 -9.42
CA ALA A 110 16.44 -3.91 -9.12
C ALA A 110 17.34 -3.57 -10.33
N GLN A 111 16.94 -3.99 -11.52
CA GLN A 111 17.65 -3.66 -12.77
C GLN A 111 17.61 -2.14 -13.05
N THR A 112 16.45 -1.51 -12.87
CA THR A 112 16.32 -0.06 -13.03
C THR A 112 17.23 0.69 -12.06
N ALA A 113 17.28 0.29 -10.79
CA ALA A 113 18.18 0.90 -9.81
C ALA A 113 19.66 0.83 -10.24
N GLY A 114 20.06 -0.24 -10.95
CA GLY A 114 21.40 -0.39 -11.49
C GLY A 114 21.68 0.41 -12.78
N ARG A 115 20.63 0.85 -13.50
CA ARG A 115 20.75 1.61 -14.76
C ARG A 115 20.59 3.12 -14.57
N LEU A 116 20.01 3.57 -13.45
CA LEU A 116 19.86 5.01 -13.20
C LEU A 116 21.22 5.72 -13.24
N GLU A 117 21.32 6.72 -14.10
CA GLU A 117 22.51 7.54 -14.22
C GLU A 117 22.57 8.57 -13.08
N PRO A 118 23.67 8.60 -12.28
CA PRO A 118 23.77 9.50 -11.11
C PRO A 118 23.56 10.96 -11.47
N ASP A 119 24.13 11.43 -12.59
CA ASP A 119 24.01 12.83 -13.03
C ASP A 119 22.56 13.21 -13.38
N GLN A 120 21.79 12.27 -13.95
CA GLN A 120 20.38 12.51 -14.26
C GLN A 120 19.53 12.54 -12.99
N VAL A 121 19.78 11.64 -12.04
CA VAL A 121 19.08 11.63 -10.75
C VAL A 121 19.35 12.93 -9.98
N GLU A 122 20.62 13.34 -9.88
CA GLU A 122 20.99 14.60 -9.23
C GLU A 122 20.33 15.80 -9.90
N ARG A 123 20.33 15.84 -11.23
CA ARG A 123 19.67 16.90 -12.00
C ARG A 123 18.16 16.96 -11.72
N VAL A 124 17.49 15.81 -11.68
CA VAL A 124 16.06 15.74 -11.34
C VAL A 124 15.82 16.29 -9.94
N LEU A 125 16.60 15.84 -8.95
CA LEU A 125 16.47 16.29 -7.56
C LEU A 125 16.72 17.80 -7.43
N GLN A 126 17.71 18.34 -8.13
CA GLN A 126 17.98 19.79 -8.15
C GLN A 126 16.83 20.58 -8.77
N LEU A 127 16.25 20.11 -9.88
CA LEU A 127 15.07 20.74 -10.47
C LEU A 127 13.89 20.77 -9.50
N LEU A 128 13.65 19.67 -8.80
CA LEU A 128 12.53 19.52 -7.87
C LEU A 128 12.72 20.31 -6.56
N VAL A 129 13.94 20.33 -6.01
CA VAL A 129 14.25 21.09 -4.78
C VAL A 129 14.17 22.60 -5.02
N ASN A 130 14.58 23.05 -6.20
CA ASN A 130 14.55 24.45 -6.60
C ASN A 130 13.22 24.90 -7.22
N CYS A 131 12.21 24.03 -7.26
CA CYS A 131 10.86 24.36 -7.75
C CYS A 131 10.25 25.48 -6.89
N GLN A 132 9.97 26.64 -7.52
CA GLN A 132 9.39 27.79 -6.83
C GLN A 132 7.86 27.74 -6.79
N GLY A 133 7.24 26.94 -7.64
CA GLY A 133 5.81 26.73 -7.72
C GLY A 133 5.42 25.36 -7.17
N LYS A 134 4.82 24.57 -8.01
CA LYS A 134 4.35 23.20 -7.72
C LYS A 134 4.89 22.21 -8.73
N VAL A 135 4.84 20.93 -8.38
CA VAL A 135 5.13 19.82 -9.29
C VAL A 135 3.84 19.40 -9.97
N VAL A 136 3.78 19.49 -11.29
CA VAL A 136 2.64 19.00 -12.08
C VAL A 136 3.03 17.66 -12.70
N ILE A 137 2.27 16.61 -12.43
CA ILE A 137 2.59 15.27 -12.90
C ILE A 137 1.59 14.85 -13.97
N LEU A 138 2.08 14.39 -15.11
CA LEU A 138 1.32 14.04 -16.30
C LEU A 138 1.49 12.56 -16.65
N GLY A 139 0.44 11.97 -17.18
CA GLY A 139 0.44 10.60 -17.72
C GLY A 139 -0.94 10.21 -18.21
N ILE A 140 -1.00 9.23 -19.13
CA ILE A 140 -2.26 8.71 -19.70
C ILE A 140 -2.44 7.25 -19.36
N GLY A 141 -3.68 6.81 -19.20
CA GLY A 141 -4.03 5.43 -18.91
C GLY A 141 -3.39 4.92 -17.61
N LYS A 142 -2.66 3.82 -17.64
CA LYS A 142 -1.97 3.26 -16.47
C LYS A 142 -0.91 4.20 -15.92
N SER A 143 -0.12 4.85 -16.80
CA SER A 143 0.86 5.87 -16.40
C SER A 143 0.19 7.06 -15.70
N GLY A 144 -1.05 7.44 -16.10
CA GLY A 144 -1.83 8.47 -15.44
C GLY A 144 -2.24 8.09 -14.01
N ILE A 145 -2.63 6.83 -13.78
CA ILE A 145 -2.93 6.32 -12.43
C ILE A 145 -1.68 6.37 -11.54
N ILE A 146 -0.53 5.99 -12.08
CA ILE A 146 0.75 6.09 -11.38
C ILE A 146 1.11 7.55 -11.09
N ALA A 147 0.92 8.46 -12.05
CA ALA A 147 1.13 9.89 -11.88
C ALA A 147 0.27 10.48 -10.74
N GLN A 148 -1.00 10.08 -10.65
CA GLN A 148 -1.89 10.47 -9.54
C GLN A 148 -1.34 10.00 -8.19
N LYS A 149 -0.88 8.73 -8.10
CA LYS A 149 -0.32 8.19 -6.87
C LYS A 149 0.96 8.94 -6.46
N ILE A 150 1.84 9.23 -7.40
CA ILE A 150 3.09 9.97 -7.12
C ILE A 150 2.77 11.39 -6.64
N ALA A 151 1.81 12.08 -7.27
CA ALA A 151 1.37 13.41 -6.85
C ALA A 151 0.82 13.40 -5.42
N ALA A 152 -0.02 12.42 -5.09
CA ALA A 152 -0.54 12.24 -3.74
C ALA A 152 0.58 11.98 -2.71
N THR A 153 1.55 11.12 -3.06
CA THR A 153 2.71 10.85 -2.21
C THR A 153 3.55 12.10 -1.98
N MET A 154 3.92 12.83 -3.05
CA MET A 154 4.70 14.07 -2.95
C MET A 154 4.01 15.11 -2.07
N THR A 155 2.69 15.28 -2.24
CA THR A 155 1.88 16.21 -1.43
C THR A 155 1.88 15.80 0.04
N SER A 156 1.70 14.52 0.33
CA SER A 156 1.68 14.01 1.70
C SER A 156 3.01 14.18 2.43
N VAL A 157 4.12 14.16 1.69
CA VAL A 157 5.48 14.35 2.24
C VAL A 157 6.02 15.78 2.04
N GLY A 158 5.14 16.78 1.89
CA GLY A 158 5.49 18.20 1.96
C GLY A 158 5.98 18.82 0.66
N THR A 159 5.81 18.16 -0.49
CA THR A 159 6.04 18.76 -1.80
C THR A 159 4.72 19.04 -2.49
N ALA A 160 4.40 20.32 -2.73
CA ALA A 160 3.18 20.71 -3.44
C ALA A 160 3.15 20.08 -4.83
N ALA A 161 2.27 19.12 -5.05
CA ALA A 161 2.17 18.38 -6.30
C ALA A 161 0.71 18.11 -6.68
N LEU A 162 0.42 18.04 -7.97
CA LEU A 162 -0.88 17.66 -8.49
C LEU A 162 -0.75 16.85 -9.78
N TYR A 163 -1.74 16.04 -10.05
CA TYR A 163 -1.90 15.35 -11.31
C TYR A 163 -2.75 16.19 -12.27
N LEU A 164 -2.34 16.26 -13.54
CA LEU A 164 -3.11 16.85 -14.62
C LEU A 164 -3.19 15.85 -15.78
N HIS A 165 -4.40 15.53 -16.22
CA HIS A 165 -4.59 14.64 -17.36
C HIS A 165 -4.17 15.37 -18.65
N PRO A 166 -3.31 14.78 -19.52
CA PRO A 166 -2.86 15.44 -20.75
C PRO A 166 -3.99 15.90 -21.68
N SER A 167 -5.07 15.15 -21.83
CA SER A 167 -6.22 15.58 -22.64
C SER A 167 -6.90 16.81 -22.03
N ASP A 168 -7.08 16.86 -20.70
CA ASP A 168 -7.66 18.05 -20.04
C ASP A 168 -6.72 19.25 -20.15
N ALA A 169 -5.41 19.00 -20.09
CA ALA A 169 -4.40 20.02 -20.30
C ALA A 169 -4.56 20.71 -21.66
N LEU A 170 -4.73 19.95 -22.74
CA LEU A 170 -4.94 20.47 -24.09
C LEU A 170 -6.26 21.23 -24.26
N HIS A 171 -7.24 20.99 -23.41
CA HIS A 171 -8.57 21.64 -23.42
C HIS A 171 -8.74 22.72 -22.34
N GLY A 172 -7.67 23.39 -21.96
CA GLY A 172 -7.69 24.53 -21.04
C GLY A 172 -7.02 24.25 -19.67
N GLY A 173 -6.86 22.99 -19.27
CA GLY A 173 -6.21 22.61 -18.01
C GLY A 173 -4.75 23.08 -17.89
N LEU A 174 -4.06 23.34 -19.02
CA LEU A 174 -2.75 23.97 -19.02
C LEU A 174 -2.70 25.32 -18.29
N GLY A 175 -3.82 25.99 -18.09
CA GLY A 175 -3.89 27.22 -17.29
C GLY A 175 -3.38 27.08 -15.86
N ILE A 176 -3.36 25.85 -15.30
CA ILE A 176 -2.82 25.60 -13.96
C ILE A 176 -1.29 25.59 -13.92
N VAL A 177 -0.63 25.36 -15.08
CA VAL A 177 0.83 25.30 -15.20
C VAL A 177 1.40 26.70 -15.37
N GLN A 178 2.25 27.11 -14.45
CA GLN A 178 2.82 28.47 -14.40
C GLN A 178 4.35 28.44 -14.43
N SER A 179 4.94 29.56 -14.77
CA SER A 179 6.40 29.72 -14.65
C SER A 179 6.85 29.48 -13.21
N GLY A 180 7.95 28.76 -13.04
CA GLY A 180 8.43 28.28 -11.73
C GLY A 180 7.94 26.91 -11.32
N ASP A 181 6.95 26.35 -12.02
CA ASP A 181 6.55 24.95 -11.84
C ASP A 181 7.56 23.97 -12.47
N VAL A 182 7.57 22.75 -11.99
CA VAL A 182 8.26 21.60 -12.58
C VAL A 182 7.22 20.60 -13.06
N VAL A 183 7.39 20.11 -14.27
CA VAL A 183 6.48 19.13 -14.87
C VAL A 183 7.16 17.78 -14.95
N ILE A 184 6.60 16.75 -14.33
CA ILE A 184 7.03 15.35 -14.47
C ILE A 184 6.07 14.66 -15.44
N VAL A 185 6.60 14.03 -16.48
CA VAL A 185 5.80 13.31 -17.49
C VAL A 185 6.15 11.83 -17.47
N LEU A 186 5.14 10.99 -17.22
CA LEU A 186 5.25 9.53 -17.27
C LEU A 186 4.71 9.01 -18.59
N SER A 187 5.55 8.34 -19.37
CA SER A 187 5.16 7.70 -20.63
C SER A 187 6.11 6.56 -20.97
N ASN A 188 5.63 5.34 -21.04
CA ASN A 188 6.51 4.20 -21.35
C ASN A 188 7.13 4.34 -22.75
N SER A 189 6.35 4.66 -23.79
CA SER A 189 6.87 4.89 -25.14
C SER A 189 7.56 6.24 -25.32
N GLY A 190 7.18 7.26 -24.53
CA GLY A 190 7.59 8.65 -24.72
C GLY A 190 7.09 9.30 -26.01
N GLU A 191 6.17 8.62 -26.74
CA GLU A 191 5.62 9.03 -28.05
C GLU A 191 4.07 9.18 -28.02
N THR A 192 3.45 9.21 -26.84
CA THR A 192 2.00 9.39 -26.72
C THR A 192 1.58 10.71 -27.34
N ASP A 193 0.66 10.68 -28.29
CA ASP A 193 0.29 11.83 -29.12
C ASP A 193 -0.07 13.10 -28.32
N GLU A 194 -0.93 12.94 -27.30
CA GLU A 194 -1.37 14.05 -26.45
C GLU A 194 -0.21 14.64 -25.64
N ILE A 195 0.73 13.80 -25.19
CA ILE A 195 1.91 14.26 -24.48
C ILE A 195 2.84 15.02 -25.41
N VAL A 196 3.11 14.46 -26.59
CA VAL A 196 3.98 15.10 -27.59
C VAL A 196 3.39 16.42 -28.06
N ALA A 197 2.09 16.48 -28.32
CA ALA A 197 1.38 17.70 -28.72
C ALA A 197 1.45 18.82 -27.66
N MET A 198 1.56 18.44 -26.37
CA MET A 198 1.61 19.41 -25.26
C MET A 198 3.00 20.00 -25.05
N LEU A 199 4.09 19.33 -25.43
CA LEU A 199 5.47 19.76 -25.13
C LEU A 199 5.77 21.20 -25.57
N PRO A 200 5.39 21.68 -26.78
CA PRO A 200 5.64 23.07 -27.18
C PRO A 200 4.97 24.07 -26.23
N TYR A 201 3.78 23.78 -25.74
CA TYR A 201 3.04 24.67 -24.83
C TYR A 201 3.70 24.72 -23.43
N LEU A 202 4.26 23.62 -22.95
CA LEU A 202 5.04 23.56 -21.71
C LEU A 202 6.34 24.37 -21.85
N GLN A 203 7.06 24.19 -22.96
CA GLN A 203 8.28 24.95 -23.25
C GLN A 203 8.02 26.45 -23.35
N ASN A 204 6.94 26.89 -23.99
CA ASN A 204 6.53 28.29 -24.06
C ASN A 204 6.24 28.90 -22.67
N ARG A 205 5.86 28.10 -21.67
CA ARG A 205 5.68 28.52 -20.28
C ARG A 205 6.99 28.57 -19.49
N GLN A 206 8.09 28.15 -20.11
CA GLN A 206 9.42 28.10 -19.50
C GLN A 206 9.48 27.22 -18.23
N VAL A 207 8.62 26.20 -18.16
CA VAL A 207 8.66 25.20 -17.09
C VAL A 207 9.74 24.16 -17.35
N LYS A 208 10.28 23.56 -16.28
CA LYS A 208 11.23 22.48 -16.38
C LYS A 208 10.49 21.16 -16.55
N ILE A 209 10.93 20.34 -17.51
CA ILE A 209 10.30 19.07 -17.86
C ILE A 209 11.23 17.93 -17.44
N ILE A 210 10.72 17.01 -16.63
CA ILE A 210 11.36 15.76 -16.23
C ILE A 210 10.60 14.63 -16.91
N ALA A 211 11.29 13.76 -17.64
CA ALA A 211 10.71 12.59 -18.27
C ALA A 211 11.04 11.30 -17.49
N ILE A 212 10.02 10.49 -17.18
CA ILE A 212 10.16 9.11 -16.70
C ILE A 212 9.65 8.22 -17.81
N VAL A 213 10.56 7.60 -18.56
CA VAL A 213 10.23 6.92 -19.82
C VAL A 213 10.86 5.55 -19.94
N GLY A 214 10.21 4.65 -20.69
CA GLY A 214 10.78 3.37 -21.07
C GLY A 214 11.69 3.44 -22.31
N ASP A 215 11.58 4.52 -23.12
CA ASP A 215 12.48 4.80 -24.24
C ASP A 215 13.16 6.15 -24.06
N VAL A 216 14.43 6.14 -23.70
CA VAL A 216 15.27 7.34 -23.53
C VAL A 216 15.59 8.06 -24.84
N ASN A 217 15.30 7.45 -25.99
CA ASN A 217 15.46 8.06 -27.32
C ASN A 217 14.17 8.66 -27.88
N SER A 218 13.10 8.63 -27.10
CA SER A 218 11.77 9.13 -27.49
C SER A 218 11.74 10.66 -27.68
N THR A 219 10.68 11.15 -28.31
CA THR A 219 10.44 12.58 -28.51
C THR A 219 10.32 13.32 -27.18
N LEU A 220 9.64 12.73 -26.18
CA LEU A 220 9.55 13.28 -24.83
C LEU A 220 10.93 13.38 -24.19
N ALA A 221 11.73 12.33 -24.21
CA ALA A 221 13.06 12.30 -23.62
C ALA A 221 13.99 13.37 -24.23
N ARG A 222 13.99 13.51 -25.55
CA ARG A 222 14.81 14.54 -26.24
C ARG A 222 14.43 15.98 -25.93
N ARG A 223 13.20 16.22 -25.48
CA ARG A 223 12.68 17.57 -25.16
C ARG A 223 12.64 17.87 -23.67
N ALA A 224 12.96 16.90 -22.83
CA ALA A 224 13.00 17.06 -21.38
C ALA A 224 14.30 17.72 -20.90
N ASP A 225 14.25 18.43 -19.78
CA ASP A 225 15.43 18.98 -19.10
C ASP A 225 16.22 17.89 -18.34
N ALA A 226 15.54 16.82 -17.92
CA ALA A 226 16.16 15.65 -17.30
C ALA A 226 15.33 14.38 -17.61
N VAL A 227 16.00 13.23 -17.70
CA VAL A 227 15.39 11.96 -18.09
C VAL A 227 15.77 10.88 -17.10
N LEU A 228 14.78 10.09 -16.66
CA LEU A 228 14.98 8.89 -15.87
C LEU A 228 14.54 7.67 -16.70
N ASP A 229 15.46 6.72 -16.85
CA ASP A 229 15.22 5.46 -17.57
C ASP A 229 14.37 4.52 -16.72
N ALA A 230 13.11 4.35 -17.11
CA ALA A 230 12.15 3.41 -16.55
C ALA A 230 11.90 2.20 -17.46
N SER A 231 12.83 1.90 -18.39
CA SER A 231 12.71 0.77 -19.30
C SER A 231 12.64 -0.55 -18.54
N VAL A 232 11.91 -1.51 -19.10
CA VAL A 232 11.82 -2.88 -18.61
C VAL A 232 12.05 -3.85 -19.76
N ASP A 233 12.66 -5.00 -19.47
CA ASP A 233 12.91 -6.01 -20.49
C ASP A 233 11.60 -6.64 -21.00
N GLN A 234 10.63 -6.81 -20.08
CA GLN A 234 9.32 -7.36 -20.40
C GLN A 234 8.29 -6.98 -19.34
N GLU A 235 7.02 -6.97 -19.74
CA GLU A 235 5.91 -6.84 -18.80
C GLU A 235 5.62 -8.17 -18.08
N ALA A 236 5.12 -8.11 -16.86
CA ALA A 236 4.64 -9.28 -16.12
C ALA A 236 3.26 -9.74 -16.65
N CYS A 237 3.19 -9.91 -17.96
CA CYS A 237 2.00 -10.26 -18.70
C CYS A 237 2.35 -11.31 -19.77
N PRO A 238 1.59 -12.42 -19.89
CA PRO A 238 1.88 -13.47 -20.89
C PRO A 238 1.92 -12.97 -22.33
N LEU A 239 1.21 -11.88 -22.62
CA LEU A 239 1.17 -11.26 -23.94
C LEU A 239 2.17 -10.11 -24.10
N ASN A 240 2.90 -9.76 -23.05
CA ASN A 240 3.79 -8.59 -22.98
C ASN A 240 3.09 -7.26 -23.39
N LEU A 241 1.78 -7.13 -23.14
CA LEU A 241 0.96 -5.98 -23.55
C LEU A 241 0.41 -5.16 -22.38
N ALA A 242 0.05 -5.80 -21.28
CA ALA A 242 -0.51 -5.11 -20.14
C ALA A 242 0.60 -4.42 -19.33
N PRO A 243 0.56 -3.09 -19.17
CA PRO A 243 1.54 -2.38 -18.34
C PRO A 243 1.47 -2.87 -16.88
N THR A 244 2.55 -3.48 -16.43
CA THR A 244 2.74 -4.08 -15.11
C THR A 244 4.13 -3.73 -14.57
N ALA A 245 5.18 -4.43 -15.01
CA ALA A 245 6.56 -4.13 -14.62
C ALA A 245 6.95 -2.67 -14.92
N SER A 246 6.59 -2.14 -16.09
CA SER A 246 6.86 -0.74 -16.46
C SER A 246 6.18 0.25 -15.52
N THR A 247 4.93 0.00 -15.13
CA THR A 247 4.21 0.87 -14.19
C THR A 247 4.72 0.74 -12.77
N THR A 248 5.12 -0.45 -12.35
CA THR A 248 5.72 -0.71 -11.04
C THR A 248 7.07 0.01 -10.91
N VAL A 249 7.91 -0.04 -11.95
CA VAL A 249 9.17 0.70 -12.01
C VAL A 249 8.95 2.22 -11.95
N ALA A 250 8.04 2.76 -12.77
CA ALA A 250 7.72 4.19 -12.75
C ALA A 250 7.21 4.65 -11.39
N LEU A 251 6.40 3.84 -10.71
CA LEU A 251 5.95 4.09 -9.34
C LEU A 251 7.11 4.10 -8.35
N ALA A 252 7.99 3.10 -8.40
CA ALA A 252 9.15 3.00 -7.52
C ALA A 252 10.09 4.20 -7.65
N ILE A 253 10.35 4.66 -8.89
CA ILE A 253 11.11 5.88 -9.14
C ILE A 253 10.42 7.10 -8.50
N GLY A 254 9.12 7.27 -8.73
CA GLY A 254 8.35 8.39 -8.18
C GLY A 254 8.35 8.43 -6.66
N ASP A 255 8.22 7.29 -5.99
CA ASP A 255 8.29 7.18 -4.53
C ASP A 255 9.70 7.48 -4.02
N ALA A 256 10.72 6.96 -4.69
CA ALA A 256 12.11 7.26 -4.34
C ALA A 256 12.41 8.76 -4.42
N LEU A 257 11.93 9.44 -5.47
CA LEU A 257 12.04 10.89 -5.60
C LEU A 257 11.31 11.64 -4.48
N ALA A 258 10.06 11.25 -4.19
CA ALA A 258 9.25 11.90 -3.15
C ALA A 258 9.89 11.79 -1.76
N VAL A 259 10.38 10.61 -1.39
CA VAL A 259 11.03 10.37 -0.08
C VAL A 259 12.41 11.04 -0.01
N THR A 260 13.15 11.06 -1.12
CA THR A 260 14.44 11.77 -1.17
C THR A 260 14.25 13.27 -1.01
N LEU A 261 13.24 13.86 -1.66
CA LEU A 261 12.87 15.27 -1.49
C LEU A 261 12.43 15.58 -0.06
N MET A 262 11.65 14.72 0.56
CA MET A 262 11.28 14.84 1.96
C MET A 262 12.52 14.95 2.85
N LYS A 263 13.53 14.09 2.61
CA LYS A 263 14.81 14.12 3.33
C LYS A 263 15.60 15.38 3.05
N MET A 264 15.70 15.82 1.77
CA MET A 264 16.44 17.03 1.38
C MET A 264 15.82 18.30 1.96
N LYS A 265 14.49 18.35 2.06
CA LYS A 265 13.74 19.48 2.65
C LYS A 265 13.72 19.45 4.17
N GLY A 266 14.17 18.37 4.81
CA GLY A 266 14.19 18.22 6.26
C GLY A 266 12.81 18.18 6.90
N LEU A 267 11.80 17.61 6.21
CA LEU A 267 10.43 17.53 6.73
C LEU A 267 10.40 16.87 8.10
N THR A 268 9.84 17.57 9.08
CA THR A 268 9.70 17.10 10.46
C THR A 268 8.47 16.19 10.63
N THR A 269 8.45 15.42 11.73
CA THR A 269 7.28 14.62 12.11
C THR A 269 6.03 15.46 12.32
N ASP A 270 6.19 16.67 12.88
CA ASP A 270 5.08 17.58 13.12
C ASP A 270 4.49 18.12 11.82
N GLU A 271 5.34 18.50 10.86
CA GLU A 271 4.90 18.92 9.53
C GLU A 271 4.23 17.78 8.76
N PHE A 272 4.77 16.56 8.86
CA PHE A 272 4.13 15.37 8.29
C PHE A 272 2.75 15.12 8.90
N ALA A 273 2.63 15.24 10.23
CA ALA A 273 1.37 15.08 10.95
C ALA A 273 0.34 16.14 10.55
N ASN A 274 0.76 17.38 10.36
CA ASN A 274 -0.10 18.47 9.89
C ASN A 274 -0.70 18.19 8.50
N ASN A 275 0.02 17.47 7.65
CA ASN A 275 -0.49 17.01 6.36
C ASN A 275 -1.52 15.86 6.48
N HIS A 276 -1.63 15.21 7.66
CA HIS A 276 -2.50 14.04 7.91
C HIS A 276 -3.41 14.21 9.13
N PRO A 277 -4.14 15.31 9.32
CA PRO A 277 -4.76 15.67 10.60
C PRO A 277 -5.83 14.69 11.09
N ALA A 278 -6.53 14.03 10.19
CA ALA A 278 -7.63 13.11 10.53
C ALA A 278 -7.21 11.64 10.64
N GLY A 279 -6.01 11.28 10.18
CA GLY A 279 -5.53 9.90 10.19
C GLY A 279 -5.04 9.44 11.56
N ARG A 280 -5.12 8.13 11.85
CA ARG A 280 -4.53 7.54 13.07
C ARG A 280 -3.06 7.94 13.23
N LEU A 281 -2.31 7.99 12.13
CA LEU A 281 -0.91 8.39 12.14
C LEU A 281 -0.75 9.87 12.56
N GLY A 282 -1.56 10.78 12.02
CA GLY A 282 -1.55 12.19 12.41
C GLY A 282 -1.88 12.36 13.89
N LYS A 283 -2.95 11.73 14.40
CA LYS A 283 -3.31 11.76 15.82
C LYS A 283 -2.20 11.26 16.75
N ARG A 284 -1.49 10.18 16.34
CA ARG A 284 -0.36 9.65 17.14
C ARG A 284 0.80 10.64 17.26
N LEU A 285 0.97 11.52 16.30
CA LEU A 285 2.08 12.46 16.21
C LEU A 285 1.74 13.86 16.74
N THR A 286 0.44 14.19 16.88
CA THR A 286 0.02 15.55 17.26
C THR A 286 -0.77 15.62 18.57
N LEU A 287 -1.58 14.60 18.88
CA LEU A 287 -2.47 14.65 20.02
C LEU A 287 -1.69 14.55 21.34
N ARG A 288 -1.86 15.51 22.21
CA ARG A 288 -1.15 15.62 23.49
C ARG A 288 -2.05 15.20 24.65
N VAL A 289 -1.44 14.85 25.75
CA VAL A 289 -2.14 14.55 27.02
C VAL A 289 -3.01 15.73 27.43
N GLY A 290 -2.52 16.97 27.29
CA GLY A 290 -3.26 18.20 27.60
C GLY A 290 -4.55 18.38 26.82
N ASP A 291 -4.69 17.77 25.62
CA ASP A 291 -5.90 17.85 24.80
C ASP A 291 -7.00 16.89 25.28
N LEU A 292 -6.62 15.84 26.04
CA LEU A 292 -7.50 14.73 26.45
C LEU A 292 -7.70 14.63 27.95
N MET A 293 -6.83 15.24 28.75
CA MET A 293 -6.89 15.13 30.20
C MET A 293 -8.14 15.83 30.79
N HIS A 294 -8.63 15.29 31.88
CA HIS A 294 -9.59 15.95 32.74
C HIS A 294 -8.85 17.00 33.60
N ARG A 295 -9.26 18.27 33.51
CA ARG A 295 -8.61 19.42 34.12
C ARG A 295 -9.60 20.22 34.96
N ASP A 296 -9.10 21.18 35.73
CA ASP A 296 -9.88 22.12 36.52
C ASP A 296 -10.93 21.42 37.43
N SER A 297 -12.21 21.71 37.24
CA SER A 297 -13.31 21.12 38.02
C SER A 297 -13.54 19.63 37.74
N GLU A 298 -12.99 19.09 36.63
CA GLU A 298 -13.08 17.68 36.28
C GLU A 298 -11.89 16.86 36.84
N ASN A 299 -10.86 17.52 37.37
CA ASN A 299 -9.71 16.85 37.98
C ASN A 299 -10.00 16.55 39.44
N PRO A 300 -10.24 15.29 39.85
CA PRO A 300 -10.53 14.96 41.24
C PRO A 300 -9.24 15.07 42.08
N THR A 301 -9.20 16.06 42.95
CA THR A 301 -8.09 16.28 43.88
C THR A 301 -8.59 16.37 45.32
N ILE A 302 -7.75 15.92 46.26
CA ILE A 302 -7.96 16.07 47.70
C ILE A 302 -6.66 16.53 48.37
N ALA A 303 -6.74 17.16 49.51
CA ALA A 303 -5.59 17.54 50.33
C ALA A 303 -4.97 16.33 51.05
N SER A 304 -3.66 16.32 51.26
CA SER A 304 -2.99 15.38 52.19
C SER A 304 -3.67 15.43 53.56
N GLY A 305 -3.80 14.29 54.22
CA GLY A 305 -4.51 14.14 55.50
C GLY A 305 -6.03 14.03 55.38
N SER A 306 -6.60 14.06 54.16
CA SER A 306 -8.06 13.87 53.98
C SER A 306 -8.54 12.52 54.48
N SER A 307 -9.76 12.50 55.05
CA SER A 307 -10.35 11.27 55.62
C SER A 307 -10.68 10.22 54.54
N TRP A 308 -10.80 8.98 54.97
CA TRP A 308 -11.30 7.86 54.11
C TRP A 308 -12.60 8.21 53.42
N VAL A 309 -13.55 8.82 54.15
CA VAL A 309 -14.88 9.19 53.59
C VAL A 309 -14.74 10.26 52.50
N ASP A 310 -13.83 11.23 52.68
CA ASP A 310 -13.58 12.26 51.66
C ASP A 310 -12.92 11.68 50.41
N VAL A 311 -12.02 10.71 50.55
CA VAL A 311 -11.44 9.98 49.44
C VAL A 311 -12.52 9.27 48.61
N VAL A 312 -13.37 8.47 49.28
CA VAL A 312 -14.46 7.72 48.62
C VAL A 312 -15.42 8.69 47.92
N ARG A 313 -15.76 9.81 48.59
CA ARG A 313 -16.62 10.81 47.98
C ARG A 313 -16.00 11.49 46.76
N ALA A 314 -14.70 11.82 46.83
CA ALA A 314 -13.98 12.45 45.73
C ALA A 314 -13.89 11.54 44.50
N ILE A 315 -13.55 10.26 44.69
CA ILE A 315 -13.50 9.27 43.57
C ILE A 315 -14.87 9.07 42.95
N SER A 316 -15.92 8.90 43.80
CA SER A 316 -17.31 8.71 43.34
C SER A 316 -17.83 9.95 42.59
N LYS A 317 -17.58 11.15 43.08
CA LYS A 317 -17.97 12.41 42.42
C LYS A 317 -17.21 12.64 41.12
N GLY A 318 -15.91 12.35 41.10
CA GLY A 318 -15.08 12.55 39.92
C GLY A 318 -15.38 11.57 38.79
N GLY A 319 -15.84 10.35 39.09
CA GLY A 319 -16.22 9.34 38.10
C GLY A 319 -15.07 8.83 37.24
N LEU A 320 -13.81 9.09 37.65
CA LEU A 320 -12.61 8.72 36.91
C LEU A 320 -11.88 7.47 37.47
N GLY A 321 -12.43 6.90 38.58
CA GLY A 321 -11.86 5.74 39.24
C GLY A 321 -10.56 6.01 40.01
N ALA A 322 -10.21 7.30 40.20
CA ALA A 322 -9.04 7.73 40.92
C ALA A 322 -9.19 9.17 41.47
N VAL A 323 -8.36 9.53 42.45
CA VAL A 323 -8.22 10.88 42.97
C VAL A 323 -6.73 11.20 43.21
N CYS A 324 -6.28 12.38 42.82
CA CYS A 324 -4.95 12.88 43.12
C CYS A 324 -4.90 13.51 44.52
N VAL A 325 -3.88 13.11 45.28
CA VAL A 325 -3.60 13.73 46.60
C VAL A 325 -2.57 14.84 46.38
N VAL A 326 -2.90 16.06 46.83
CA VAL A 326 -2.04 17.23 46.67
C VAL A 326 -1.67 17.85 48.00
N ASN A 327 -0.47 18.48 48.06
CA ASN A 327 -0.05 19.26 49.19
C ASN A 327 -0.67 20.68 49.15
N THR A 328 -0.32 21.51 50.15
CA THR A 328 -0.82 22.89 50.28
C THR A 328 -0.41 23.83 49.14
N GLU A 329 0.64 23.44 48.37
CA GLU A 329 1.14 24.18 47.20
C GLU A 329 0.53 23.66 45.88
N GLY A 330 -0.39 22.69 45.97
CA GLY A 330 -1.02 22.04 44.80
C GLY A 330 -0.12 21.01 44.08
N GLN A 331 1.05 20.67 44.66
CA GLN A 331 1.92 19.68 44.09
C GLN A 331 1.40 18.26 44.38
N LEU A 332 1.68 17.32 43.46
CA LEU A 332 1.23 15.94 43.57
C LEU A 332 1.99 15.21 44.71
N ALA A 333 1.28 14.78 45.73
CA ALA A 333 1.79 13.93 46.81
C ALA A 333 1.59 12.44 46.55
N GLY A 334 0.52 12.08 45.83
CA GLY A 334 0.20 10.69 45.49
C GLY A 334 -1.10 10.57 44.69
N ILE A 335 -1.48 9.33 44.40
CA ILE A 335 -2.74 8.95 43.77
C ILE A 335 -3.41 7.83 44.55
N ILE A 336 -4.73 7.84 44.57
CA ILE A 336 -5.53 6.73 45.10
C ILE A 336 -6.49 6.29 43.99
N THR A 337 -6.54 5.00 43.72
CA THR A 337 -7.44 4.37 42.73
C THR A 337 -8.50 3.52 43.44
N ASP A 338 -9.53 3.09 42.69
CA ASP A 338 -10.49 2.09 43.17
C ASP A 338 -9.82 0.80 43.66
N GLY A 339 -8.67 0.43 43.03
CA GLY A 339 -7.87 -0.72 43.46
C GLY A 339 -7.23 -0.52 44.83
N ASP A 340 -6.81 0.72 45.16
CA ASP A 340 -6.23 1.04 46.46
C ASP A 340 -7.30 1.04 47.55
N LEU A 341 -8.51 1.56 47.26
CA LEU A 341 -9.65 1.46 48.16
C LEU A 341 -10.02 0.01 48.48
N ARG A 342 -10.03 -0.86 47.45
CA ARG A 342 -10.34 -2.28 47.65
C ARG A 342 -9.29 -2.95 48.54
N ARG A 343 -8.01 -2.72 48.30
CA ARG A 343 -6.91 -3.26 49.13
C ARG A 343 -6.98 -2.76 50.55
N ALA A 344 -7.30 -1.48 50.76
CA ALA A 344 -7.46 -0.90 52.10
C ALA A 344 -8.61 -1.56 52.88
N ILE A 345 -9.74 -1.86 52.20
CA ILE A 345 -10.88 -2.59 52.81
C ILE A 345 -10.48 -4.03 53.18
N GLU A 346 -9.73 -4.71 52.30
CA GLU A 346 -9.30 -6.09 52.52
C GLU A 346 -8.29 -6.24 53.65
N GLN A 347 -7.45 -5.23 53.89
CA GLN A 347 -6.35 -5.25 54.85
C GLN A 347 -6.66 -4.63 56.18
N THR A 348 -7.79 -3.93 56.34
CA THR A 348 -8.10 -3.14 57.50
C THR A 348 -9.46 -3.54 58.11
N ASN A 349 -9.51 -3.65 59.46
CA ASN A 349 -10.79 -3.92 60.14
C ASN A 349 -11.72 -2.74 60.09
N HIS A 350 -13.02 -2.99 60.21
CA HIS A 350 -14.09 -2.01 60.05
C HIS A 350 -13.93 -0.76 60.89
N ASP A 351 -13.55 -0.90 62.15
CA ASP A 351 -13.36 0.23 63.10
C ASP A 351 -12.12 1.07 62.77
N ALA A 352 -11.12 0.50 62.15
CA ALA A 352 -9.90 1.18 61.74
C ALA A 352 -10.05 1.91 60.40
N LEU A 353 -10.89 1.45 59.47
CA LEU A 353 -11.16 2.12 58.18
C LEU A 353 -11.61 3.59 58.38
N ALA A 354 -12.46 3.86 59.37
CA ALA A 354 -12.94 5.22 59.66
C ALA A 354 -11.84 6.18 60.14
N ARG A 355 -10.69 5.67 60.56
CA ARG A 355 -9.52 6.43 61.05
C ARG A 355 -8.44 6.61 59.99
N LEU A 356 -8.54 5.94 58.87
CA LEU A 356 -7.55 6.08 57.81
C LEU A 356 -7.61 7.45 57.16
N THR A 357 -6.47 7.96 56.84
CA THR A 357 -6.28 9.13 55.99
C THR A 357 -5.76 8.70 54.62
N CYS A 358 -5.88 9.57 53.62
CA CYS A 358 -5.37 9.33 52.30
C CYS A 358 -3.87 8.95 52.28
N ASP A 359 -3.09 9.48 53.22
CA ASP A 359 -1.64 9.28 53.36
C ASP A 359 -1.27 7.85 53.75
N ASP A 360 -2.19 7.08 54.33
CA ASP A 360 -1.96 5.72 54.84
C ASP A 360 -1.96 4.68 53.71
N PHE A 361 -2.69 4.96 52.58
CA PHE A 361 -2.87 3.96 51.51
C PHE A 361 -2.69 4.53 50.10
N MET A 362 -2.31 5.80 49.92
CA MET A 362 -1.99 6.35 48.60
C MET A 362 -0.72 5.77 48.01
N THR A 363 -0.67 5.67 46.72
CA THR A 363 0.59 5.44 45.95
C THR A 363 1.36 6.76 45.92
N ARG A 364 2.50 6.82 46.67
CA ARG A 364 3.29 8.05 46.90
C ARG A 364 4.18 8.41 45.76
N LYS A 365 4.53 7.82 44.84
CA LYS A 365 5.36 8.17 43.67
C LYS A 365 4.73 7.55 42.43
N PRO A 366 3.54 8.02 42.05
CA PRO A 366 2.90 7.48 40.88
C PRO A 366 3.69 7.80 39.61
N THR A 367 3.51 7.00 38.57
CA THR A 367 3.92 7.40 37.23
C THR A 367 3.05 8.57 36.81
N VAL A 368 3.65 9.61 36.26
CA VAL A 368 2.96 10.85 35.86
C VAL A 368 3.18 11.12 34.38
N ALA A 369 2.30 11.91 33.78
CA ALA A 369 2.47 12.48 32.45
C ALA A 369 2.61 14.00 32.53
N SER A 370 3.24 14.63 31.55
CA SER A 370 3.14 16.08 31.34
C SER A 370 2.02 16.42 30.36
N PRO A 371 1.44 17.64 30.40
CA PRO A 371 0.46 18.07 29.41
C PRO A 371 1.00 18.00 27.96
N ASP A 372 2.29 18.24 27.77
CA ASP A 372 2.95 18.27 26.47
C ASP A 372 3.34 16.89 25.92
N LEU A 373 3.25 15.84 26.75
CA LEU A 373 3.53 14.47 26.32
C LEU A 373 2.51 14.05 25.25
N LEU A 374 2.97 13.37 24.19
CA LEU A 374 2.05 12.79 23.21
C LEU A 374 1.12 11.76 23.88
N ALA A 375 -0.16 11.82 23.55
CA ALA A 375 -1.15 10.90 24.10
C ALA A 375 -0.83 9.43 23.79
N TYR A 376 -0.20 9.17 22.63
CA TYR A 376 0.30 7.85 22.28
C TYR A 376 1.42 7.38 23.22
N ASP A 377 2.36 8.26 23.57
CA ASP A 377 3.45 7.92 24.48
C ASP A 377 2.92 7.70 25.90
N ALA A 378 1.90 8.47 26.32
CA ALA A 378 1.20 8.23 27.56
C ALA A 378 0.54 6.84 27.59
N LEU A 379 -0.10 6.43 26.48
CA LEU A 379 -0.67 5.08 26.34
C LEU A 379 0.41 4.01 26.49
N GLN A 380 1.58 4.19 25.85
CA GLN A 380 2.70 3.26 25.97
C GLN A 380 3.22 3.20 27.43
N LEU A 381 3.29 4.33 28.14
CA LEU A 381 3.66 4.36 29.57
C LEU A 381 2.66 3.59 30.45
N MET A 382 1.38 3.56 30.06
CA MET A 382 0.34 2.87 30.80
C MET A 382 0.35 1.36 30.56
N GLU A 383 0.61 0.92 29.31
CA GLU A 383 0.44 -0.46 28.88
C GLU A 383 1.74 -1.27 28.84
N ASN A 384 2.87 -0.69 28.42
CA ASN A 384 4.16 -1.38 28.27
C ASN A 384 4.89 -1.56 29.58
N ARG A 385 4.25 -2.21 30.55
CA ARG A 385 4.79 -2.47 31.88
C ARG A 385 4.21 -3.74 32.50
N PRO A 386 4.91 -4.39 33.46
CA PRO A 386 4.44 -5.62 34.10
C PRO A 386 3.08 -5.48 34.80
N SER A 387 2.79 -4.29 35.37
CA SER A 387 1.48 -3.98 35.97
C SER A 387 0.92 -2.78 35.24
N GLN A 388 -0.12 -3.00 34.44
CA GLN A 388 -0.78 -1.97 33.64
C GLN A 388 -1.44 -0.92 34.54
N ILE A 389 -1.42 0.32 34.07
CA ILE A 389 -2.02 1.45 34.75
C ILE A 389 -3.18 1.95 33.91
N SER A 390 -4.35 2.13 34.52
CA SER A 390 -5.54 2.65 33.82
C SER A 390 -5.67 4.18 33.86
N VAL A 391 -4.88 4.84 34.72
CA VAL A 391 -4.99 6.28 34.97
C VAL A 391 -3.64 6.89 35.36
N LEU A 392 -3.32 8.08 34.82
CA LEU A 392 -2.10 8.83 35.16
C LEU A 392 -2.46 10.22 35.68
N PRO A 393 -1.87 10.68 36.78
CA PRO A 393 -1.83 12.09 37.12
C PRO A 393 -1.05 12.87 36.07
N VAL A 394 -1.51 14.05 35.76
CA VAL A 394 -0.81 14.98 34.86
C VAL A 394 -0.25 16.13 35.71
N VAL A 395 1.06 16.35 35.57
CA VAL A 395 1.77 17.38 36.35
C VAL A 395 2.47 18.38 35.43
N ASP A 396 2.50 19.62 35.86
CA ASP A 396 3.26 20.67 35.19
C ASP A 396 4.75 20.63 35.57
N SER A 397 5.56 21.53 35.00
CA SER A 397 7.00 21.66 35.28
C SER A 397 7.33 22.02 36.74
N ALA A 398 6.36 22.55 37.50
CA ALA A 398 6.50 22.86 38.94
C ALA A 398 6.05 21.67 39.82
N GLY A 399 5.63 20.54 39.24
CA GLY A 399 5.12 19.38 39.95
C GLY A 399 3.68 19.53 40.45
N ARG A 400 2.94 20.56 40.03
CA ARG A 400 1.53 20.74 40.39
C ARG A 400 0.64 19.81 39.61
N CYS A 401 -0.34 19.22 40.28
CA CYS A 401 -1.32 18.34 39.67
C CYS A 401 -2.31 19.18 38.81
N VAL A 402 -2.14 19.19 37.49
CA VAL A 402 -2.96 19.99 36.57
C VAL A 402 -4.07 19.18 35.89
N GLY A 403 -4.08 17.86 36.04
CA GLY A 403 -5.10 17.01 35.46
C GLY A 403 -4.94 15.53 35.76
N LEU A 404 -5.82 14.76 35.14
CA LEU A 404 -5.82 13.30 35.21
C LEU A 404 -6.23 12.75 33.84
N ILE A 405 -5.56 11.72 33.34
CA ILE A 405 -5.86 11.07 32.06
C ILE A 405 -6.03 9.57 32.25
N ARG A 406 -7.01 8.98 31.56
CA ARG A 406 -7.27 7.54 31.56
C ARG A 406 -6.92 6.92 30.20
N VAL A 407 -6.57 5.62 30.22
CA VAL A 407 -6.44 4.81 28.98
C VAL A 407 -7.68 4.96 28.10
N HIS A 408 -8.88 4.94 28.71
CA HIS A 408 -10.14 5.05 27.99
C HIS A 408 -10.28 6.36 27.19
N ASP A 409 -9.82 7.47 27.74
CA ASP A 409 -9.89 8.78 27.07
C ASP A 409 -8.98 8.82 25.84
N ILE A 410 -7.78 8.21 25.95
CA ILE A 410 -6.83 8.09 24.85
C ILE A 410 -7.40 7.18 23.75
N VAL A 411 -7.87 5.99 24.09
CA VAL A 411 -8.43 5.03 23.13
C VAL A 411 -9.68 5.60 22.43
N ARG A 412 -10.54 6.31 23.16
CA ARG A 412 -11.75 6.96 22.62
C ARG A 412 -11.41 8.06 21.61
N SER A 413 -10.25 8.69 21.71
CA SER A 413 -9.79 9.69 20.73
C SER A 413 -9.46 9.08 19.34
N GLY A 414 -9.38 7.74 19.24
CA GLY A 414 -9.07 7.00 18.01
C GLY A 414 -7.57 6.67 17.84
N LEU A 415 -6.82 6.68 18.95
CA LEU A 415 -5.43 6.20 19.04
C LEU A 415 -5.33 4.69 19.24
#